data_9d005b754d327723e4421c73c1bac33d
#
_entry.id   9d005b754d327723e4421c73c1bac33d
#
_cell.length_a   1.000
_cell.length_b   1.000
_cell.length_c   1.000
_cell.angle_alpha   90.00
_cell.angle_beta   90.00
_cell.angle_gamma   90.00
#
_symmetry.space_group_name_H-M   'P 1'
#
loop_
_entity.id
_entity.type
_entity.pdbx_description
1 polymer ?
#
loop_
_entity_poly.entity_id
_entity_poly.type
_entity_poly.pdbx_seq_one_letter_code
_entity_poly.pdbx_strand_id
1 'polypeptide(L)'
;MSSSRDSASAGSRTFDDLVAEAAAAPTQGWDFSWFEGRATEARPSWGYARAMGERLGAVSAALDVQTGGGEVLASAPSLPAVAVATEGWPPNVAKATALLHPRGAVVVASAEDAPLPFADGAFDLVTSRHPVTPHFEEIARVLRPGGTYFAQHVGPSSVFELVEYFLGEQPEEVRNARDPEGERAAAEAAGLDVVSLRAERLRMEFFDVGAVVHFLRKVVWMVPGFTVDAYRTRLRELDGLIREEGPFVAHSTRHLFDARKR
;
A
#
# COMPACT_ATOMS: atom_id res chain seq x y z
N MET A 1 -40.72 -13.68 -38.77
CA MET A 1 -39.30 -13.31 -38.94
C MET A 1 -38.66 -13.34 -37.57
N SER A 2 -38.04 -14.47 -37.25
CA SER A 2 -37.41 -14.71 -35.94
C SER A 2 -35.97 -14.20 -35.99
N SER A 3 -35.66 -13.21 -35.17
CA SER A 3 -34.31 -12.66 -35.02
C SER A 3 -33.58 -13.50 -33.99
N SER A 4 -32.74 -14.40 -34.45
CA SER A 4 -31.79 -15.14 -33.63
C SER A 4 -30.77 -14.14 -33.08
N ARG A 5 -30.78 -13.91 -31.77
CA ARG A 5 -29.68 -13.23 -31.07
C ARG A 5 -28.53 -14.23 -30.98
N ASP A 6 -27.50 -14.01 -31.77
CA ASP A 6 -26.18 -14.62 -31.58
C ASP A 6 -25.66 -14.17 -30.22
N SER A 7 -25.83 -14.99 -29.19
CA SER A 7 -25.05 -14.92 -27.98
C SER A 7 -23.65 -15.48 -28.29
N ALA A 8 -22.73 -14.61 -28.70
CA ALA A 8 -21.33 -14.95 -28.74
C ALA A 8 -20.92 -15.43 -27.34
N SER A 9 -20.70 -16.74 -27.20
CA SER A 9 -20.04 -17.36 -26.05
C SER A 9 -18.66 -16.68 -25.91
N ALA A 10 -18.54 -15.79 -24.96
CA ALA A 10 -17.23 -15.35 -24.49
C ALA A 10 -16.53 -16.59 -23.94
N GLY A 11 -15.68 -17.21 -24.76
CA GLY A 11 -14.94 -18.41 -24.37
C GLY A 11 -14.21 -18.15 -23.05
N SER A 12 -14.41 -19.03 -22.08
CA SER A 12 -13.71 -18.97 -20.79
C SER A 12 -12.21 -18.92 -21.07
N ARG A 13 -11.54 -17.83 -20.62
CA ARG A 13 -10.08 -17.67 -20.76
C ARG A 13 -9.38 -18.89 -20.17
N THR A 14 -8.41 -19.43 -20.89
CA THR A 14 -7.61 -20.56 -20.41
C THR A 14 -6.60 -20.09 -19.36
N PHE A 15 -6.01 -21.02 -18.63
CA PHE A 15 -4.88 -20.72 -17.73
C PHE A 15 -3.76 -19.97 -18.43
N ASP A 16 -3.36 -20.43 -19.62
CA ASP A 16 -2.26 -19.84 -20.36
C ASP A 16 -2.59 -18.42 -20.88
N ASP A 17 -3.84 -18.16 -21.26
CA ASP A 17 -4.31 -16.81 -21.61
C ASP A 17 -4.22 -15.85 -20.42
N LEU A 18 -4.72 -16.25 -19.26
CA LEU A 18 -4.72 -15.45 -18.03
C LEU A 18 -3.30 -15.10 -17.58
N VAL A 19 -2.41 -16.10 -17.62
CA VAL A 19 -1.00 -15.92 -17.24
C VAL A 19 -0.25 -15.03 -18.23
N ALA A 20 -0.45 -15.24 -19.55
CA ALA A 20 0.17 -14.43 -20.59
C ALA A 20 -0.29 -12.97 -20.51
N GLU A 21 -1.58 -12.72 -20.30
CA GLU A 21 -2.14 -11.39 -20.14
C GLU A 21 -1.56 -10.68 -18.90
N ALA A 22 -1.50 -11.38 -17.77
CA ALA A 22 -0.93 -10.86 -16.54
C ALA A 22 0.59 -10.61 -16.66
N ALA A 23 1.31 -11.48 -17.38
CA ALA A 23 2.74 -11.33 -17.61
C ALA A 23 3.07 -10.13 -18.52
N ALA A 24 2.20 -9.79 -19.47
CA ALA A 24 2.34 -8.64 -20.35
C ALA A 24 1.93 -7.31 -19.70
N ALA A 25 1.13 -7.35 -18.63
CA ALA A 25 0.62 -6.14 -17.97
C ALA A 25 1.75 -5.35 -17.28
N PRO A 26 1.75 -3.99 -17.38
CA PRO A 26 2.75 -3.15 -16.73
C PRO A 26 2.58 -3.20 -15.21
N THR A 27 3.70 -3.30 -14.49
CA THR A 27 3.70 -3.34 -13.02
C THR A 27 4.24 -2.08 -12.36
N GLN A 28 4.67 -1.10 -13.15
CA GLN A 28 5.25 0.14 -12.64
C GLN A 28 4.19 1.01 -11.93
N GLY A 29 4.61 1.67 -10.84
CA GLY A 29 3.74 2.53 -10.04
C GLY A 29 2.70 1.77 -9.22
N TRP A 30 1.83 2.51 -8.55
CA TRP A 30 0.80 1.98 -7.64
C TRP A 30 -0.62 2.08 -8.23
N ASP A 31 -0.74 2.02 -9.55
CA ASP A 31 -2.03 1.86 -10.22
C ASP A 31 -2.51 0.40 -10.09
N PHE A 32 -3.68 0.21 -9.54
CA PHE A 32 -4.34 -1.08 -9.33
C PHE A 32 -5.57 -1.27 -10.23
N SER A 33 -5.79 -0.38 -11.21
CA SER A 33 -6.95 -0.44 -12.11
C SER A 33 -7.04 -1.76 -12.90
N TRP A 34 -5.90 -2.41 -13.16
CA TRP A 34 -5.85 -3.71 -13.83
C TRP A 34 -6.60 -4.83 -13.07
N PHE A 35 -6.77 -4.66 -11.76
CA PHE A 35 -7.52 -5.61 -10.92
C PHE A 35 -9.03 -5.45 -10.99
N GLU A 36 -9.54 -4.43 -11.68
CA GLU A 36 -10.98 -4.21 -11.80
C GLU A 36 -11.68 -5.44 -12.42
N GLY A 37 -12.65 -6.01 -11.69
CA GLY A 37 -13.32 -7.26 -12.06
C GLY A 37 -12.49 -8.53 -11.92
N ARG A 38 -11.22 -8.46 -11.44
CA ARG A 38 -10.32 -9.61 -11.28
C ARG A 38 -9.91 -9.87 -9.84
N ALA A 39 -9.89 -8.83 -9.01
CA ALA A 39 -9.66 -8.94 -7.59
C ALA A 39 -10.38 -7.83 -6.84
N THR A 40 -10.63 -8.06 -5.55
CA THR A 40 -11.18 -7.06 -4.65
C THR A 40 -10.35 -6.99 -3.36
N GLU A 41 -10.34 -5.83 -2.73
CA GLU A 41 -9.84 -5.64 -1.37
C GLU A 41 -10.84 -4.75 -0.61
N ALA A 42 -11.29 -5.22 0.55
CA ALA A 42 -12.10 -4.41 1.44
C ALA A 42 -11.31 -3.19 1.91
N ARG A 43 -12.00 -2.08 2.11
CA ARG A 43 -11.36 -0.85 2.58
C ARG A 43 -11.49 -0.72 4.09
N PRO A 44 -10.45 -0.22 4.79
CA PRO A 44 -10.55 0.07 6.22
C PRO A 44 -11.68 1.06 6.53
N SER A 45 -12.33 0.87 7.65
CA SER A 45 -13.49 1.67 8.06
C SER A 45 -13.16 3.15 8.34
N TRP A 46 -11.89 3.47 8.59
CA TRP A 46 -11.46 4.85 8.93
C TRP A 46 -11.33 5.82 7.77
N GLY A 47 -11.30 5.34 6.50
CA GLY A 47 -11.23 6.22 5.33
C GLY A 47 -9.98 7.13 5.33
N TYR A 48 -8.78 6.54 5.34
CA TYR A 48 -7.49 7.23 5.51
C TYR A 48 -7.35 8.50 4.66
N ALA A 49 -7.59 8.41 3.35
CA ALA A 49 -7.39 9.55 2.45
C ALA A 49 -8.27 10.77 2.82
N ARG A 50 -9.54 10.53 3.22
CA ARG A 50 -10.43 11.58 3.69
C ARG A 50 -9.93 12.20 5.00
N ALA A 51 -9.60 11.36 5.98
CA ALA A 51 -9.12 11.83 7.29
C ALA A 51 -7.78 12.57 7.20
N MET A 52 -6.88 12.13 6.29
CA MET A 52 -5.65 12.83 5.96
C MET A 52 -5.95 14.20 5.33
N GLY A 53 -6.85 14.26 4.36
CA GLY A 53 -7.24 15.51 3.70
C GLY A 53 -7.82 16.56 4.67
N GLU A 54 -8.64 16.12 5.62
CA GLU A 54 -9.19 16.98 6.69
C GLU A 54 -8.06 17.57 7.56
N ARG A 55 -7.05 16.77 7.92
CA ARG A 55 -5.90 17.22 8.71
C ARG A 55 -5.00 18.18 7.92
N LEU A 56 -4.75 17.90 6.64
CA LEU A 56 -3.95 18.77 5.77
C LEU A 56 -4.58 20.16 5.64
N GLY A 57 -5.92 20.25 5.56
CA GLY A 57 -6.63 21.53 5.52
C GLY A 57 -6.60 22.33 6.82
N ALA A 58 -6.17 21.74 7.93
CA ALA A 58 -6.16 22.36 9.25
C ALA A 58 -4.76 22.81 9.73
N VAL A 59 -3.71 22.61 8.93
CA VAL A 59 -2.33 22.89 9.29
C VAL A 59 -1.67 23.86 8.30
N SER A 60 -0.53 24.43 8.65
CA SER A 60 0.24 25.35 7.81
C SER A 60 1.41 24.65 7.10
N ALA A 61 1.99 23.61 7.72
CA ALA A 61 3.12 22.87 7.19
C ALA A 61 2.92 21.35 7.38
N ALA A 62 2.99 20.60 6.30
CA ALA A 62 2.87 19.14 6.33
C ALA A 62 3.95 18.46 5.50
N LEU A 63 4.35 17.28 5.96
CA LEU A 63 5.26 16.37 5.29
C LEU A 63 4.56 15.02 5.06
N ASP A 64 4.57 14.51 3.83
CA ASP A 64 4.15 13.15 3.52
C ASP A 64 5.37 12.29 3.25
N VAL A 65 5.63 11.33 4.13
CA VAL A 65 6.85 10.50 4.09
C VAL A 65 6.58 9.23 3.28
N GLN A 66 7.50 8.91 2.35
CA GLN A 66 7.40 7.75 1.46
C GLN A 66 6.07 7.79 0.65
N THR A 67 5.85 8.91 -0.04
CA THR A 67 4.58 9.24 -0.72
C THR A 67 4.22 8.31 -1.89
N GLY A 68 5.18 7.48 -2.35
CA GLY A 68 5.01 6.68 -3.57
C GLY A 68 4.86 7.57 -4.79
N GLY A 69 3.86 7.30 -5.63
CA GLY A 69 3.55 8.13 -6.81
C GLY A 69 2.80 9.42 -6.49
N GLY A 70 2.49 9.69 -5.20
CA GLY A 70 1.81 10.91 -4.76
C GLY A 70 0.29 10.89 -4.90
N GLU A 71 -0.32 9.78 -5.37
CA GLU A 71 -1.76 9.73 -5.68
C GLU A 71 -2.63 9.98 -4.45
N VAL A 72 -2.23 9.46 -3.29
CA VAL A 72 -3.00 9.60 -2.05
C VAL A 72 -2.95 11.04 -1.55
N LEU A 73 -1.75 11.66 -1.53
CA LEU A 73 -1.59 13.06 -1.16
C LEU A 73 -2.33 13.98 -2.16
N ALA A 74 -2.26 13.66 -3.46
CA ALA A 74 -2.98 14.40 -4.49
C ALA A 74 -4.51 14.30 -4.37
N SER A 75 -5.06 13.30 -3.68
CA SER A 75 -6.50 13.18 -3.47
C SER A 75 -7.05 14.14 -2.40
N ALA A 76 -6.19 14.78 -1.60
CA ALA A 76 -6.62 15.76 -0.61
C ALA A 76 -7.29 16.96 -1.29
N PRO A 77 -8.42 17.50 -0.78
CA PRO A 77 -9.11 18.65 -1.35
C PRO A 77 -8.21 19.90 -1.43
N SER A 78 -7.40 20.13 -0.41
CA SER A 78 -6.43 21.22 -0.32
C SER A 78 -5.13 20.76 0.32
N LEU A 79 -4.04 21.43 0.00
CA LEU A 79 -2.76 21.25 0.66
C LEU A 79 -2.42 22.50 1.49
N PRO A 80 -1.65 22.36 2.59
CA PRO A 80 -1.21 23.52 3.38
C PRO A 80 -0.22 24.39 2.60
N ALA A 81 0.05 25.61 3.11
CA ALA A 81 0.97 26.55 2.47
C ALA A 81 2.38 25.97 2.28
N VAL A 82 2.82 25.12 3.22
CA VAL A 82 4.05 24.34 3.08
C VAL A 82 3.65 22.87 3.02
N ALA A 83 3.65 22.33 1.82
CA ALA A 83 3.38 20.91 1.54
C ALA A 83 4.62 20.28 0.93
N VAL A 84 5.16 19.26 1.61
CA VAL A 84 6.35 18.54 1.17
C VAL A 84 6.06 17.05 1.16
N ALA A 85 6.63 16.34 0.19
CA ALA A 85 6.59 14.88 0.14
C ALA A 85 8.00 14.32 -0.04
N THR A 86 8.31 13.18 0.56
CA THR A 86 9.57 12.44 0.31
C THR A 86 9.30 11.14 -0.42
N GLU A 87 10.24 10.74 -1.27
CA GLU A 87 10.22 9.46 -1.96
C GLU A 87 11.65 9.03 -2.31
N GLY A 88 11.96 7.74 -2.17
CA GLY A 88 13.31 7.22 -2.40
C GLY A 88 13.51 6.64 -3.81
N TRP A 89 12.48 6.06 -4.42
CA TRP A 89 12.61 5.39 -5.71
C TRP A 89 12.45 6.38 -6.87
N PRO A 90 13.49 6.55 -7.73
CA PRO A 90 13.49 7.60 -8.77
C PRO A 90 12.27 7.63 -9.69
N PRO A 91 11.70 6.49 -10.16
CA PRO A 91 10.48 6.52 -10.97
C PRO A 91 9.27 7.09 -10.23
N ASN A 92 9.13 6.79 -8.92
CA ASN A 92 8.08 7.37 -8.09
C ASN A 92 8.32 8.86 -7.82
N VAL A 93 9.58 9.27 -7.58
CA VAL A 93 9.94 10.69 -7.44
C VAL A 93 9.48 11.49 -8.65
N ALA A 94 9.76 11.00 -9.86
CA ALA A 94 9.34 11.66 -11.09
C ALA A 94 7.81 11.76 -11.21
N LYS A 95 7.11 10.66 -10.90
CA LYS A 95 5.64 10.59 -10.93
C LYS A 95 5.00 11.51 -9.89
N ALA A 96 5.47 11.45 -8.65
CA ALA A 96 4.98 12.29 -7.56
C ALA A 96 5.23 13.77 -7.86
N THR A 97 6.40 14.13 -8.40
CA THR A 97 6.72 15.51 -8.79
C THR A 97 5.74 16.02 -9.86
N ALA A 98 5.50 15.23 -10.91
CA ALA A 98 4.57 15.62 -11.96
C ALA A 98 3.13 15.80 -11.43
N LEU A 99 2.72 14.99 -10.46
CA LEU A 99 1.38 15.01 -9.91
C LEU A 99 1.18 16.11 -8.85
N LEU A 100 2.16 16.32 -7.98
CA LEU A 100 2.02 17.17 -6.78
C LEU A 100 2.49 18.61 -7.00
N HIS A 101 3.50 18.83 -7.86
CA HIS A 101 4.02 20.18 -8.11
C HIS A 101 2.95 21.17 -8.62
N PRO A 102 2.04 20.81 -9.55
CA PRO A 102 0.95 21.71 -9.97
C PRO A 102 -0.03 22.07 -8.83
N ARG A 103 0.01 21.30 -7.74
CA ARG A 103 -0.81 21.54 -6.54
C ARG A 103 -0.08 22.32 -5.45
N GLY A 104 1.14 22.77 -5.72
CA GLY A 104 1.96 23.56 -4.80
C GLY A 104 2.79 22.74 -3.80
N ALA A 105 2.85 21.40 -3.92
CA ALA A 105 3.72 20.61 -3.06
C ALA A 105 5.10 20.40 -3.70
N VAL A 106 6.12 20.28 -2.85
CA VAL A 106 7.50 20.00 -3.24
C VAL A 106 7.80 18.53 -2.96
N VAL A 107 8.35 17.83 -3.95
CA VAL A 107 8.82 16.44 -3.77
C VAL A 107 10.33 16.45 -3.60
N VAL A 108 10.81 15.84 -2.52
CA VAL A 108 12.23 15.71 -2.17
C VAL A 108 12.63 14.24 -2.33
N ALA A 109 13.63 13.98 -3.18
CA ALA A 109 14.23 12.66 -3.27
C ALA A 109 15.03 12.38 -2.00
N SER A 110 14.64 11.37 -1.24
CA SER A 110 15.27 10.98 0.02
C SER A 110 15.30 9.46 0.13
N ALA A 111 16.47 8.89 0.36
CA ALA A 111 16.60 7.46 0.59
C ALA A 111 15.84 7.05 1.87
N GLU A 112 15.31 5.83 1.88
CA GLU A 112 14.46 5.34 2.98
C GLU A 112 15.21 5.24 4.32
N ASP A 113 16.51 4.97 4.27
CA ASP A 113 17.40 4.80 5.43
C ASP A 113 18.19 6.05 5.80
N ALA A 114 18.02 7.16 5.06
CA ALA A 114 18.69 8.41 5.34
C ALA A 114 17.86 9.28 6.31
N PRO A 115 18.53 10.14 7.13
CA PRO A 115 17.82 11.15 7.88
C PRO A 115 16.99 12.06 6.97
N LEU A 116 15.83 12.47 7.44
CA LEU A 116 14.97 13.41 6.71
C LEU A 116 15.69 14.77 6.55
N PRO A 117 15.80 15.32 5.33
CA PRO A 117 16.59 16.53 5.07
C PRO A 117 15.87 17.82 5.48
N PHE A 118 15.27 17.81 6.67
CA PHE A 118 14.50 18.93 7.20
C PHE A 118 14.98 19.29 8.61
N ALA A 119 14.79 20.57 8.98
CA ALA A 119 15.09 21.05 10.32
C ALA A 119 14.16 20.43 11.38
N ASP A 120 14.60 20.43 12.64
CA ASP A 120 13.80 20.04 13.77
C ASP A 120 12.56 20.95 13.88
N GLY A 121 11.41 20.37 14.18
CA GLY A 121 10.18 21.11 14.40
C GLY A 121 9.65 21.86 13.16
N ALA A 122 9.98 21.41 11.96
CA ALA A 122 9.58 22.09 10.73
C ALA A 122 8.09 21.91 10.37
N PHE A 123 7.44 20.85 10.84
CA PHE A 123 6.10 20.45 10.39
C PHE A 123 5.08 20.36 11.53
N ASP A 124 3.82 20.70 11.20
CA ASP A 124 2.66 20.55 12.05
C ASP A 124 2.10 19.13 12.00
N LEU A 125 2.21 18.54 10.82
CA LEU A 125 1.68 17.24 10.47
C LEU A 125 2.70 16.46 9.64
N VAL A 126 2.94 15.21 10.03
CA VAL A 126 3.59 14.21 9.19
C VAL A 126 2.59 13.13 8.86
N THR A 127 2.46 12.79 7.59
CA THR A 127 1.63 11.69 7.09
C THR A 127 2.47 10.62 6.43
N SER A 128 1.99 9.39 6.40
CA SER A 128 2.56 8.31 5.61
C SER A 128 1.52 7.24 5.33
N ARG A 129 1.56 6.67 4.13
CA ARG A 129 0.69 5.54 3.81
C ARG A 129 1.50 4.34 3.36
N HIS A 130 1.49 3.28 4.15
CA HIS A 130 2.24 2.04 3.94
C HIS A 130 3.76 2.26 3.88
N PRO A 131 4.36 2.94 4.88
CA PRO A 131 5.79 3.10 4.90
C PRO A 131 6.48 1.73 4.91
N VAL A 132 7.64 1.66 4.28
CA VAL A 132 8.50 0.46 4.34
C VAL A 132 8.98 0.29 5.78
N THR A 133 9.56 1.35 6.34
CA THR A 133 9.96 1.43 7.74
C THR A 133 9.58 2.81 8.29
N PRO A 134 8.76 2.90 9.33
CA PRO A 134 8.51 4.17 9.99
C PRO A 134 9.72 4.53 10.88
N HIS A 135 10.44 5.59 10.51
CA HIS A 135 11.55 6.12 11.29
C HIS A 135 11.01 7.08 12.36
N PHE A 136 10.49 6.55 13.46
CA PHE A 136 9.79 7.35 14.48
C PHE A 136 10.64 8.45 15.10
N GLU A 137 11.95 8.25 15.26
CA GLU A 137 12.87 9.28 15.75
C GLU A 137 12.94 10.48 14.80
N GLU A 138 13.06 10.24 13.50
CA GLU A 138 13.07 11.30 12.48
C GLU A 138 11.70 11.99 12.35
N ILE A 139 10.62 11.21 12.40
CA ILE A 139 9.24 11.74 12.41
C ILE A 139 9.05 12.65 13.62
N ALA A 140 9.46 12.20 14.81
CA ALA A 140 9.39 13.01 16.01
C ALA A 140 10.28 14.25 15.91
N ARG A 141 11.49 14.13 15.35
CA ARG A 141 12.42 15.25 15.20
C ARG A 141 11.85 16.37 14.34
N VAL A 142 11.31 16.03 13.17
CA VAL A 142 10.80 17.03 12.22
C VAL A 142 9.44 17.61 12.60
N LEU A 143 8.68 16.94 13.46
CA LEU A 143 7.45 17.49 14.03
C LEU A 143 7.77 18.57 15.07
N ARG A 144 7.02 19.66 15.06
CA ARG A 144 7.04 20.64 16.16
C ARG A 144 6.38 20.07 17.43
N PRO A 145 6.69 20.57 18.64
CA PRO A 145 5.97 20.18 19.84
C PRO A 145 4.46 20.31 19.66
N GLY A 146 3.71 19.25 19.98
CA GLY A 146 2.27 19.17 19.75
C GLY A 146 1.84 18.85 18.31
N GLY A 147 2.78 18.73 17.37
CA GLY A 147 2.52 18.28 15.99
C GLY A 147 2.10 16.80 15.95
N THR A 148 1.47 16.40 14.86
CA THR A 148 0.82 15.08 14.75
C THR A 148 1.47 14.21 13.68
N TYR A 149 1.66 12.93 14.00
CA TYR A 149 1.91 11.88 13.03
C TYR A 149 0.61 11.11 12.77
N PHE A 150 0.15 11.08 11.51
CA PHE A 150 -1.06 10.39 11.09
C PHE A 150 -0.77 9.47 9.92
N ALA A 151 -0.81 8.17 10.14
CA ALA A 151 -0.37 7.20 9.15
C ALA A 151 -1.25 5.95 9.08
N GLN A 152 -1.24 5.30 7.92
CA GLN A 152 -1.78 3.95 7.75
C GLN A 152 -0.64 3.02 7.39
N HIS A 153 -0.40 2.03 8.24
CA HIS A 153 0.65 1.02 8.03
C HIS A 153 0.07 -0.30 7.54
N VAL A 154 0.92 -1.13 6.97
CA VAL A 154 0.64 -2.54 6.72
C VAL A 154 0.90 -3.29 8.03
N GLY A 155 -0.04 -4.09 8.47
CA GLY A 155 0.09 -4.87 9.70
C GLY A 155 0.70 -6.26 9.48
N PRO A 156 0.79 -7.05 10.56
CA PRO A 156 1.39 -8.39 10.54
C PRO A 156 0.58 -9.35 9.66
N SER A 157 1.25 -10.35 9.14
CA SER A 157 0.64 -11.43 8.32
C SER A 157 -0.25 -10.96 7.17
N SER A 158 0.01 -9.76 6.61
CA SER A 158 -0.78 -9.22 5.51
C SER A 158 -0.64 -10.07 4.25
N VAL A 159 -1.76 -10.63 3.77
CA VAL A 159 -1.86 -11.50 2.58
C VAL A 159 -1.09 -12.83 2.75
N PHE A 160 -0.90 -13.29 3.97
CA PHE A 160 -0.07 -14.49 4.23
C PHE A 160 -0.72 -15.77 3.75
N GLU A 161 -2.04 -15.85 3.58
CA GLU A 161 -2.69 -16.98 2.92
C GLU A 161 -2.12 -17.21 1.51
N LEU A 162 -1.83 -16.12 0.78
CA LEU A 162 -1.20 -16.21 -0.53
C LEU A 162 0.31 -16.47 -0.43
N VAL A 163 1.01 -15.79 0.48
CA VAL A 163 2.46 -16.00 0.70
C VAL A 163 2.74 -17.47 1.04
N GLU A 164 2.00 -18.02 1.99
CA GLU A 164 2.18 -19.40 2.45
C GLU A 164 1.70 -20.45 1.46
N TYR A 165 0.76 -20.11 0.60
CA TYR A 165 0.42 -20.96 -0.54
C TYR A 165 1.64 -21.22 -1.43
N PHE A 166 2.47 -20.21 -1.69
CA PHE A 166 3.65 -20.32 -2.55
C PHE A 166 4.91 -20.78 -1.82
N LEU A 167 5.15 -20.29 -0.62
CA LEU A 167 6.41 -20.48 0.12
C LEU A 167 6.31 -21.53 1.25
N GLY A 168 5.09 -21.99 1.59
CA GLY A 168 4.85 -22.78 2.80
C GLY A 168 4.76 -21.90 4.04
N GLU A 169 4.52 -22.55 5.19
CA GLU A 169 4.36 -21.89 6.48
C GLU A 169 5.58 -21.01 6.83
N GLN A 170 5.31 -19.76 7.21
CA GLN A 170 6.35 -18.79 7.53
C GLN A 170 6.66 -18.79 9.04
N PRO A 171 7.92 -18.51 9.42
CA PRO A 171 8.30 -18.38 10.83
C PRO A 171 7.46 -17.34 11.57
N GLU A 172 7.26 -17.52 12.87
CA GLU A 172 6.45 -16.63 13.69
C GLU A 172 6.97 -15.19 13.71
N GLU A 173 8.29 -15.00 13.73
CA GLU A 173 8.93 -13.69 13.65
C GLU A 173 8.61 -12.95 12.32
N VAL A 174 8.49 -13.68 11.22
CA VAL A 174 8.10 -13.10 9.91
C VAL A 174 6.61 -12.78 9.90
N ARG A 175 5.79 -13.66 10.48
CA ARG A 175 4.34 -13.46 10.60
C ARG A 175 4.01 -12.25 11.46
N ASN A 176 4.74 -12.03 12.55
CA ASN A 176 4.54 -10.95 13.52
C ASN A 176 5.38 -9.70 13.21
N ALA A 177 6.15 -9.70 12.13
CA ALA A 177 6.76 -8.47 11.67
C ALA A 177 5.69 -7.37 11.46
N ARG A 178 6.00 -6.14 11.84
CA ARG A 178 5.06 -4.99 11.82
C ARG A 178 3.91 -5.13 12.83
N ASP A 179 4.22 -5.68 13.99
CA ASP A 179 3.28 -5.73 15.12
C ASP A 179 2.91 -4.30 15.56
N PRO A 180 1.60 -3.97 15.60
CA PRO A 180 1.15 -2.63 15.99
C PRO A 180 1.60 -2.19 17.38
N GLU A 181 1.65 -3.09 18.34
CA GLU A 181 2.09 -2.74 19.71
C GLU A 181 3.61 -2.53 19.80
N GLY A 182 4.40 -3.28 19.01
CA GLY A 182 5.83 -3.01 18.85
C GLY A 182 6.10 -1.64 18.22
N GLU A 183 5.34 -1.27 17.19
CA GLU A 183 5.42 0.07 16.58
C GLU A 183 4.97 1.17 17.56
N ARG A 184 3.92 0.93 18.37
CA ARG A 184 3.52 1.83 19.46
C ARG A 184 4.68 2.09 20.41
N ALA A 185 5.29 1.04 20.91
CA ALA A 185 6.41 1.15 21.87
C ALA A 185 7.59 1.92 21.26
N ALA A 186 7.93 1.69 20.00
CA ALA A 186 8.98 2.39 19.28
C ALA A 186 8.65 3.89 19.10
N ALA A 187 7.40 4.22 18.76
CA ALA A 187 6.94 5.59 18.63
C ALA A 187 7.00 6.34 19.99
N GLU A 188 6.55 5.70 21.08
CA GLU A 188 6.57 6.26 22.42
C GLU A 188 8.01 6.48 22.91
N ALA A 189 8.93 5.57 22.61
CA ALA A 189 10.36 5.72 22.89
C ALA A 189 10.98 6.90 22.13
N ALA A 190 10.49 7.18 20.91
CA ALA A 190 10.92 8.33 20.10
C ALA A 190 10.29 9.68 20.53
N GLY A 191 9.43 9.70 21.56
CA GLY A 191 8.81 10.92 22.06
C GLY A 191 7.47 11.29 21.43
N LEU A 192 6.79 10.31 20.83
CA LEU A 192 5.44 10.44 20.31
C LEU A 192 4.44 9.81 21.29
N ASP A 193 3.41 10.54 21.69
CA ASP A 193 2.28 9.99 22.45
C ASP A 193 1.28 9.38 21.47
N VAL A 194 1.10 8.05 21.51
CA VAL A 194 0.16 7.36 20.63
C VAL A 194 -1.26 7.57 21.14
N VAL A 195 -2.00 8.43 20.46
CA VAL A 195 -3.37 8.82 20.81
C VAL A 195 -4.37 7.73 20.39
N SER A 196 -4.14 7.12 19.23
CA SER A 196 -5.00 6.07 18.69
C SER A 196 -4.20 5.10 17.83
N LEU A 197 -4.45 3.82 18.07
CA LEU A 197 -3.96 2.72 17.24
C LEU A 197 -5.14 1.79 16.94
N ARG A 198 -5.51 1.66 15.68
CA ARG A 198 -6.64 0.82 15.25
C ARG A 198 -6.15 -0.16 14.20
N ALA A 199 -6.48 -1.43 14.36
CA ALA A 199 -6.10 -2.46 13.41
C ALA A 199 -7.35 -3.11 12.79
N GLU A 200 -7.28 -3.42 11.50
CA GLU A 200 -8.33 -4.14 10.79
C GLU A 200 -7.72 -5.19 9.87
N ARG A 201 -8.42 -6.31 9.77
CA ARG A 201 -8.16 -7.39 8.83
C ARG A 201 -9.19 -7.30 7.70
N LEU A 202 -8.71 -7.18 6.47
CA LEU A 202 -9.50 -6.81 5.30
C LEU A 202 -9.52 -7.97 4.32
N ARG A 203 -10.70 -8.40 3.94
CA ARG A 203 -10.87 -9.48 2.97
C ARG A 203 -10.39 -9.05 1.59
N MET A 204 -9.56 -9.87 0.97
CA MET A 204 -9.14 -9.81 -0.43
C MET A 204 -9.63 -11.05 -1.16
N GLU A 205 -10.04 -10.87 -2.41
CA GLU A 205 -10.46 -11.97 -3.28
C GLU A 205 -9.78 -11.85 -4.64
N PHE A 206 -9.23 -12.96 -5.10
CA PHE A 206 -8.66 -13.09 -6.44
C PHE A 206 -9.57 -14.01 -7.26
N PHE A 207 -10.19 -13.48 -8.29
CA PHE A 207 -11.20 -14.20 -9.08
C PHE A 207 -10.60 -15.03 -10.21
N ASP A 208 -9.35 -14.80 -10.57
CA ASP A 208 -8.60 -15.58 -11.54
C ASP A 208 -7.09 -15.63 -11.19
N VAL A 209 -6.41 -16.63 -11.74
CA VAL A 209 -4.96 -16.81 -11.51
C VAL A 209 -4.13 -15.67 -12.12
N GLY A 210 -4.59 -15.00 -13.15
CA GLY A 210 -3.94 -13.83 -13.73
C GLY A 210 -3.86 -12.68 -12.73
N ALA A 211 -4.90 -12.47 -11.91
CA ALA A 211 -4.87 -11.49 -10.83
C ALA A 211 -3.78 -11.82 -9.81
N VAL A 212 -3.61 -13.08 -9.45
CA VAL A 212 -2.53 -13.52 -8.55
C VAL A 212 -1.15 -13.27 -9.17
N VAL A 213 -0.96 -13.65 -10.43
CA VAL A 213 0.31 -13.41 -11.15
C VAL A 213 0.63 -11.93 -11.21
N HIS A 214 -0.34 -11.09 -11.58
CA HIS A 214 -0.12 -9.64 -11.63
C HIS A 214 0.20 -9.05 -10.26
N PHE A 215 -0.51 -9.50 -9.21
CA PHE A 215 -0.26 -9.07 -7.84
C PHE A 215 1.17 -9.40 -7.39
N LEU A 216 1.62 -10.64 -7.54
CA LEU A 216 2.96 -11.06 -7.13
C LEU A 216 4.08 -10.40 -7.96
N ARG A 217 3.82 -10.04 -9.21
CA ARG A 217 4.75 -9.25 -10.04
C ARG A 217 4.80 -7.77 -9.61
N LYS A 218 3.73 -7.25 -9.03
CA LYS A 218 3.64 -5.87 -8.58
C LYS A 218 4.16 -5.69 -7.14
N VAL A 219 3.93 -6.68 -6.28
CA VAL A 219 4.28 -6.68 -4.85
C VAL A 219 5.39 -7.72 -4.63
N VAL A 220 6.53 -7.47 -5.26
CA VAL A 220 7.64 -8.42 -5.44
C VAL A 220 8.23 -9.02 -4.15
N TRP A 221 8.05 -8.33 -3.03
CA TRP A 221 8.53 -8.78 -1.73
C TRP A 221 7.64 -9.85 -1.08
N MET A 222 6.40 -10.06 -1.56
CA MET A 222 5.50 -11.09 -1.01
C MET A 222 6.00 -12.50 -1.29
N VAL A 223 6.48 -12.75 -2.51
CA VAL A 223 7.11 -14.02 -2.90
C VAL A 223 8.44 -13.66 -3.60
N PRO A 224 9.54 -13.51 -2.84
CA PRO A 224 10.84 -13.13 -3.40
C PRO A 224 11.28 -14.07 -4.52
N GLY A 225 11.71 -13.49 -5.64
CA GLY A 225 12.13 -14.27 -6.80
C GLY A 225 10.97 -14.91 -7.59
N PHE A 226 9.74 -14.45 -7.40
CA PHE A 226 8.58 -14.95 -8.15
C PHE A 226 8.80 -14.80 -9.66
N THR A 227 8.65 -15.91 -10.36
CA THR A 227 8.50 -15.96 -11.83
C THR A 227 7.39 -16.93 -12.17
N VAL A 228 6.68 -16.70 -13.27
CA VAL A 228 5.62 -17.59 -13.74
C VAL A 228 6.17 -19.00 -13.97
N ASP A 229 7.37 -19.12 -14.55
CA ASP A 229 7.96 -20.41 -14.88
C ASP A 229 8.35 -21.21 -13.63
N ALA A 230 8.94 -20.56 -12.62
CA ALA A 230 9.32 -21.22 -11.37
C ALA A 230 8.10 -21.74 -10.60
N TYR A 231 6.97 -21.06 -10.68
CA TYR A 231 5.76 -21.41 -9.94
C TYR A 231 4.62 -21.95 -10.81
N ARG A 232 4.90 -22.34 -12.06
CA ARG A 232 3.86 -22.73 -13.02
C ARG A 232 2.95 -23.86 -12.54
N THR A 233 3.51 -24.87 -11.88
CA THR A 233 2.71 -25.98 -11.31
C THR A 233 1.76 -25.48 -10.23
N ARG A 234 2.26 -24.69 -9.28
CA ARG A 234 1.43 -24.12 -8.20
C ARG A 234 0.35 -23.15 -8.74
N LEU A 235 0.69 -22.38 -9.78
CA LEU A 235 -0.28 -21.50 -10.43
C LEU A 235 -1.39 -22.30 -11.14
N ARG A 236 -1.08 -23.47 -11.73
CA ARG A 236 -2.11 -24.35 -12.33
C ARG A 236 -3.01 -24.96 -11.26
N GLU A 237 -2.44 -25.42 -10.14
CA GLU A 237 -3.21 -25.89 -9.01
C GLU A 237 -4.14 -24.81 -8.47
N LEU A 238 -3.65 -23.58 -8.34
CA LEU A 238 -4.43 -22.42 -7.89
C LEU A 238 -5.56 -22.06 -8.87
N ASP A 239 -5.31 -22.11 -10.18
CA ASP A 239 -6.34 -21.89 -11.20
C ASP A 239 -7.46 -22.95 -11.09
N GLY A 240 -7.09 -24.22 -10.85
CA GLY A 240 -8.03 -25.29 -10.57
C GLY A 240 -8.89 -24.99 -9.35
N LEU A 241 -8.27 -24.65 -8.22
CA LEU A 241 -8.98 -24.30 -6.99
C LEU A 241 -9.94 -23.12 -7.19
N ILE A 242 -9.49 -22.05 -7.86
CA ILE A 242 -10.35 -20.88 -8.12
C ILE A 242 -11.54 -21.24 -9.00
N ARG A 243 -11.37 -22.13 -9.98
CA ARG A 243 -12.46 -22.56 -10.87
C ARG A 243 -13.46 -23.47 -10.18
N GLU A 244 -13.01 -24.29 -9.25
CA GLU A 244 -13.83 -25.30 -8.56
C GLU A 244 -14.52 -24.73 -7.31
N GLU A 245 -13.80 -23.93 -6.51
CA GLU A 245 -14.24 -23.49 -5.18
C GLU A 245 -14.63 -22.00 -5.15
N GLY A 246 -14.32 -21.24 -6.19
CA GLY A 246 -14.52 -19.78 -6.23
C GLY A 246 -13.23 -19.00 -5.90
N PRO A 247 -13.31 -17.69 -5.66
CA PRO A 247 -12.14 -16.84 -5.57
C PRO A 247 -11.18 -17.27 -4.46
N PHE A 248 -9.87 -17.18 -4.74
CA PHE A 248 -8.87 -17.34 -3.69
C PHE A 248 -8.98 -16.18 -2.71
N VAL A 249 -9.21 -16.51 -1.43
CA VAL A 249 -9.40 -15.53 -0.37
C VAL A 249 -8.13 -15.37 0.44
N ALA A 250 -7.67 -14.13 0.55
CA ALA A 250 -6.61 -13.72 1.46
C ALA A 250 -7.08 -12.52 2.30
N HIS A 251 -6.27 -12.12 3.26
CA HIS A 251 -6.59 -10.94 4.06
C HIS A 251 -5.38 -10.02 4.15
N SER A 252 -5.58 -8.77 3.75
CA SER A 252 -4.63 -7.73 4.09
C SER A 252 -4.89 -7.22 5.51
N THR A 253 -3.84 -6.84 6.20
CA THR A 253 -3.92 -6.24 7.53
C THR A 253 -3.42 -4.80 7.46
N ARG A 254 -4.13 -3.90 8.10
CA ARG A 254 -3.80 -2.48 8.16
C ARG A 254 -3.96 -1.99 9.59
N HIS A 255 -3.13 -1.04 9.98
CA HIS A 255 -3.40 -0.28 11.19
C HIS A 255 -3.27 1.22 10.94
N LEU A 256 -4.16 1.96 11.56
CA LEU A 256 -4.19 3.41 11.60
C LEU A 256 -3.41 3.87 12.83
N PHE A 257 -2.46 4.75 12.61
CA PHE A 257 -1.60 5.31 13.62
C PHE A 257 -1.86 6.81 13.76
N ASP A 258 -2.23 7.26 14.94
CA ASP A 258 -2.41 8.68 15.27
C ASP A 258 -1.60 8.97 16.54
N ALA A 259 -0.56 9.79 16.41
CA ALA A 259 0.32 10.10 17.51
C ALA A 259 0.67 11.60 17.53
N ARG A 260 1.02 12.11 18.72
CA ARG A 260 1.33 13.51 18.93
C ARG A 260 2.74 13.65 19.55
N LYS A 261 3.54 14.56 19.01
CA LYS A 261 4.84 14.89 19.63
C LYS A 261 4.64 15.57 20.98
N ARG A 262 5.38 15.09 21.98
CA ARG A 262 5.48 15.69 23.32
C ARG A 262 6.05 17.10 23.30
#